data_32e15051827077fa1b90b211b711e87a
#
_entry.id   32e15051827077fa1b90b211b711e87a
#
_cell.length_a   1.000
_cell.length_b   1.000
_cell.length_c   1.000
_cell.angle_alpha   90.00
_cell.angle_beta   90.00
_cell.angle_gamma   90.00
#
_symmetry.space_group_name_H-M   'P 1'
#
loop_
_entity.id
_entity.type
_entity.pdbx_description
1 polymer ?
#
loop_
_entity_poly.entity_id
_entity_poly.type
_entity_poly.pdbx_seq_one_letter_code
_entity_poly.pdbx_strand_id
1 'polypeptide(L)'
;METGIEVRIWYVGLTNAELHIARVHARVKRGGHDIPEERIRQRYARSLLNLIQLMPKFTELRVYDNSLEADPHRGATPEPKLIVHLNRGKLLNVCELASTPEWAKPIVLTALTSRL
;
A
#
# COMPACT_ATOMS: atom_id res chain seq x y z
N MET A 1 -6.28 6.84 -18.48
CA MET A 1 -6.57 8.26 -18.42
C MET A 1 -6.95 8.75 -19.81
N GLU A 2 -7.65 9.85 -19.90
CA GLU A 2 -8.32 10.28 -21.14
C GLU A 2 -7.40 10.59 -22.32
N THR A 3 -6.14 10.82 -22.06
CA THR A 3 -5.13 11.14 -23.08
C THR A 3 -4.49 9.93 -23.74
N GLY A 4 -4.96 8.72 -23.43
CA GLY A 4 -4.34 7.49 -23.90
C GLY A 4 -3.08 7.08 -23.15
N ILE A 5 -2.69 7.84 -22.11
CA ILE A 5 -1.55 7.51 -21.26
C ILE A 5 -1.94 6.38 -20.32
N GLU A 6 -1.13 5.33 -20.26
CA GLU A 6 -1.32 4.26 -19.29
C GLU A 6 -0.63 4.60 -17.98
N VAL A 7 -1.38 4.44 -16.88
CA VAL A 7 -0.85 4.67 -15.52
C VAL A 7 -0.92 3.37 -14.75
N ARG A 8 0.23 2.81 -14.43
CA ARG A 8 0.36 1.57 -13.66
C ARG A 8 0.96 1.87 -12.31
N ILE A 9 0.29 1.44 -11.26
CA ILE A 9 0.66 1.75 -9.87
C ILE A 9 0.91 0.47 -9.08
N TRP A 10 2.02 0.44 -8.38
CA TRP A 10 2.33 -0.55 -7.35
C TRP A 10 2.31 0.18 -6.01
N TYR A 11 1.27 -0.03 -5.23
CA TYR A 11 1.13 0.60 -3.92
C TYR A 11 1.51 -0.39 -2.83
N VAL A 12 2.48 -0.02 -2.01
CA VAL A 12 2.96 -0.86 -0.91
C VAL A 12 2.64 -0.15 0.39
N GLY A 13 1.73 -0.72 1.17
CA GLY A 13 1.28 -0.13 2.42
C GLY A 13 1.79 -0.86 3.65
N LEU A 14 1.66 -0.21 4.78
CA LEU A 14 2.03 -0.73 6.09
C LEU A 14 0.83 -0.64 7.02
N THR A 15 0.84 -1.47 8.06
CA THR A 15 -0.26 -1.59 9.02
C THR A 15 -0.68 -0.24 9.62
N ASN A 16 0.27 0.63 9.95
CA ASN A 16 -0.02 1.93 10.56
C ASN A 16 1.17 2.87 10.42
N ALA A 17 0.96 4.14 10.78
CA ALA A 17 2.00 5.16 10.74
C ALA A 17 3.16 4.87 11.71
N GLU A 18 2.89 4.23 12.83
CA GLU A 18 3.91 3.87 13.83
C GLU A 18 4.98 2.95 13.23
N LEU A 19 4.57 2.00 12.38
CA LEU A 19 5.52 1.12 11.69
C LEU A 19 6.41 1.91 10.72
N HIS A 20 5.85 2.88 9.99
CA HIS A 20 6.63 3.79 9.15
C HIS A 20 7.66 4.56 9.98
N ILE A 21 7.24 5.10 11.13
CA ILE A 21 8.10 5.86 12.03
C ILE A 21 9.24 4.98 12.53
N ALA A 22 8.93 3.76 12.97
CA ALA A 22 9.94 2.82 13.46
C ALA A 22 10.97 2.50 12.38
N ARG A 23 10.52 2.29 11.14
CA ARG A 23 11.42 1.99 10.01
C ARG A 23 12.29 3.17 9.63
N VAL A 24 11.75 4.41 9.70
CA VAL A 24 12.54 5.62 9.47
C VAL A 24 13.60 5.75 10.55
N HIS A 25 13.25 5.58 11.82
CA HIS A 25 14.22 5.64 12.92
C HIS A 25 15.32 4.61 12.77
N ALA A 26 14.97 3.39 12.36
CA ALA A 26 15.98 2.35 12.11
C ALA A 26 16.96 2.74 11.00
N ARG A 27 16.45 3.39 9.94
CA ARG A 27 17.31 3.88 8.85
C ARG A 27 18.19 5.03 9.28
N VAL A 28 17.69 5.93 10.11
CA VAL A 28 18.48 7.06 10.66
C VAL A 28 19.67 6.53 11.45
N LYS A 29 19.45 5.50 12.26
CA LYS A 29 20.54 4.85 13.00
C LYS A 29 21.63 4.27 12.12
N ARG A 30 21.31 3.98 10.85
CA ARG A 30 22.26 3.48 9.84
C ARG A 30 22.79 4.56 8.92
N GLY A 31 22.55 5.83 9.23
CA GLY A 31 23.04 6.98 8.46
C GLY A 31 22.04 7.56 7.45
N GLY A 32 20.77 7.17 7.51
CA GLY A 32 19.73 7.75 6.65
C GLY A 32 19.25 9.10 7.15
N HIS A 33 18.44 9.77 6.34
CA HIS A 33 17.85 11.06 6.68
C HIS A 33 16.64 10.90 7.59
N ASP A 34 16.54 11.78 8.58
CA ASP A 34 15.38 11.82 9.46
C ASP A 34 14.21 12.52 8.79
N ILE A 35 12.97 12.07 9.15
CA ILE A 35 11.74 12.68 8.71
C ILE A 35 10.89 12.93 9.95
N PRO A 36 10.32 14.15 10.14
CA PRO A 36 9.46 14.43 11.30
C PRO A 36 8.28 13.46 11.37
N GLU A 37 7.98 12.94 12.55
CA GLU A 37 6.91 11.96 12.77
C GLU A 37 5.55 12.46 12.27
N GLU A 38 5.24 13.73 12.54
CA GLU A 38 3.98 14.32 12.09
C GLU A 38 3.85 14.26 10.56
N ARG A 39 4.93 14.49 9.83
CA ARG A 39 4.91 14.40 8.37
C ARG A 39 4.67 12.97 7.90
N ILE A 40 5.24 11.98 8.59
CA ILE A 40 5.00 10.58 8.28
C ILE A 40 3.51 10.24 8.47
N ARG A 41 2.91 10.68 9.57
CA ARG A 41 1.50 10.44 9.85
C ARG A 41 0.59 11.08 8.82
N GLN A 42 0.89 12.31 8.43
CA GLN A 42 0.12 13.04 7.41
C GLN A 42 0.21 12.33 6.05
N ARG A 43 1.39 11.92 5.65
CA ARG A 43 1.59 11.21 4.38
C ARG A 43 0.88 9.86 4.36
N TYR A 44 0.88 9.15 5.47
CA TYR A 44 0.21 7.87 5.57
C TYR A 44 -1.30 8.01 5.30
N ALA A 45 -1.97 8.93 5.99
CA ALA A 45 -3.40 9.15 5.81
C ALA A 45 -3.73 9.67 4.42
N ARG A 46 -2.98 10.66 3.93
CA ARG A 46 -3.23 11.29 2.63
C ARG A 46 -3.00 10.32 1.48
N SER A 47 -1.98 9.48 1.59
CA SER A 47 -1.64 8.49 0.57
C SER A 47 -2.80 7.51 0.33
N LEU A 48 -3.43 7.01 1.39
CA LEU A 48 -4.57 6.11 1.28
C LEU A 48 -5.77 6.79 0.63
N LEU A 49 -6.09 8.01 1.05
CA LEU A 49 -7.21 8.78 0.47
C LEU A 49 -6.98 9.04 -1.01
N ASN A 50 -5.78 9.47 -1.37
CA ASN A 50 -5.44 9.74 -2.77
C ASN A 50 -5.54 8.48 -3.63
N LEU A 51 -5.07 7.35 -3.11
CA LEU A 51 -5.16 6.08 -3.82
C LEU A 51 -6.61 5.72 -4.12
N ILE A 52 -7.49 5.79 -3.11
CA ILE A 52 -8.89 5.43 -3.26
C ILE A 52 -9.59 6.34 -4.28
N GLN A 53 -9.31 7.64 -4.24
CA GLN A 53 -9.90 8.61 -5.17
C GLN A 53 -9.45 8.39 -6.61
N LEU A 54 -8.21 7.96 -6.80
CA LEU A 54 -7.63 7.79 -8.14
C LEU A 54 -7.79 6.40 -8.72
N MET A 55 -8.23 5.42 -7.92
CA MET A 55 -8.35 4.03 -8.36
C MET A 55 -9.07 3.85 -9.71
N PRO A 56 -10.19 4.54 -9.98
CA PRO A 56 -10.89 4.35 -11.26
C PRO A 56 -10.10 4.82 -12.47
N LYS A 57 -9.07 5.64 -12.28
CA LYS A 57 -8.28 6.24 -13.35
C LYS A 57 -7.03 5.45 -13.73
N PHE A 58 -6.68 4.43 -12.94
CA PHE A 58 -5.47 3.66 -13.19
C PHE A 58 -5.70 2.58 -14.25
N THR A 59 -4.72 2.42 -15.12
CA THR A 59 -4.69 1.29 -16.05
C THR A 59 -4.49 -0.01 -15.31
N GLU A 60 -3.52 -0.03 -14.39
CA GLU A 60 -3.26 -1.18 -13.53
C GLU A 60 -2.93 -0.71 -12.12
N LEU A 61 -3.47 -1.43 -11.14
CA LEU A 61 -3.17 -1.19 -9.73
C LEU A 61 -2.87 -2.51 -9.04
N ARG A 62 -1.73 -2.58 -8.36
CA ARG A 62 -1.40 -3.66 -7.45
C ARG A 62 -1.15 -3.08 -6.07
N VAL A 63 -1.84 -3.62 -5.07
CA VAL A 63 -1.71 -3.18 -3.68
C VAL A 63 -1.09 -4.32 -2.88
N TYR A 64 -0.01 -4.01 -2.17
CA TYR A 64 0.72 -4.96 -1.34
C TYR A 64 0.77 -4.48 0.11
N ASP A 65 0.79 -5.44 1.02
CA ASP A 65 1.05 -5.18 2.44
C ASP A 65 2.48 -5.63 2.77
N ASN A 66 3.28 -4.70 3.26
CA ASN A 66 4.68 -4.95 3.64
C ASN A 66 4.87 -4.81 5.16
N SER A 67 3.85 -5.17 5.93
CA SER A 67 3.89 -5.07 7.39
C SER A 67 4.65 -6.22 8.06
N LEU A 68 4.82 -7.36 7.37
CA LEU A 68 5.55 -8.48 7.90
C LEU A 68 7.05 -8.19 7.93
N GLU A 69 7.70 -8.55 9.04
CA GLU A 69 9.14 -8.46 9.18
C GLU A 69 9.72 -9.86 9.20
N ALA A 70 10.71 -10.09 8.33
CA ALA A 70 11.45 -11.34 8.36
C ALA A 70 12.56 -11.25 9.41
N ASP A 71 12.87 -12.38 10.04
CA ASP A 71 13.97 -12.47 11.00
C ASP A 71 15.31 -12.36 10.26
N PRO A 72 16.09 -11.27 10.49
CA PRO A 72 17.38 -11.13 9.81
C PRO A 72 18.39 -12.22 10.16
N HIS A 73 18.22 -12.88 11.31
CA HIS A 73 19.11 -13.99 11.72
C HIS A 73 18.88 -15.24 10.89
N ARG A 74 17.74 -15.35 10.22
CA ARG A 74 17.45 -16.46 9.33
C ARG A 74 17.76 -16.16 7.87
N GLY A 75 18.31 -14.95 7.58
CA GLY A 75 18.62 -14.53 6.23
C GLY A 75 17.39 -14.31 5.34
N ALA A 76 16.20 -14.31 5.92
CA ALA A 76 14.97 -14.10 5.16
C ALA A 76 14.70 -12.60 4.96
N THR A 77 14.23 -12.24 3.76
CA THR A 77 13.76 -10.89 3.47
C THR A 77 12.24 -10.85 3.54
N PRO A 78 11.64 -9.74 4.05
CA PRO A 78 10.18 -9.61 4.05
C PRO A 78 9.63 -9.64 2.63
N GLU A 79 8.60 -10.46 2.40
CA GLU A 79 7.91 -10.48 1.12
C GLU A 79 6.57 -9.76 1.26
N PRO A 80 6.30 -8.75 0.43
CA PRO A 80 4.99 -8.09 0.43
C PRO A 80 3.89 -9.05 0.03
N LYS A 81 2.77 -8.98 0.75
CA LYS A 81 1.59 -9.78 0.45
C LYS A 81 0.69 -9.02 -0.51
N LEU A 82 0.31 -9.64 -1.62
CA LEU A 82 -0.62 -9.04 -2.57
C LEU A 82 -2.02 -8.97 -1.96
N ILE A 83 -2.61 -7.78 -1.95
CA ILE A 83 -3.95 -7.53 -1.43
C ILE A 83 -4.97 -7.42 -2.57
N VAL A 84 -4.69 -6.62 -3.58
CA VAL A 84 -5.60 -6.36 -4.71
C VAL A 84 -4.80 -6.19 -5.99
N HIS A 85 -5.33 -6.75 -7.09
CA HIS A 85 -4.81 -6.51 -8.42
C HIS A 85 -5.96 -6.16 -9.36
N LEU A 86 -5.95 -4.95 -9.89
CA LEU A 86 -6.94 -4.45 -10.85
C LEU A 86 -6.25 -4.16 -12.19
N ASN A 87 -6.97 -4.41 -13.28
CA ASN A 87 -6.55 -4.02 -14.62
C ASN A 87 -7.75 -3.42 -15.35
N ARG A 88 -7.65 -2.13 -15.69
CA ARG A 88 -8.71 -1.36 -16.35
C ARG A 88 -10.07 -1.49 -15.65
N GLY A 89 -10.03 -1.39 -14.31
CA GLY A 89 -11.20 -1.53 -13.46
C GLY A 89 -11.66 -2.96 -13.24
N LYS A 90 -11.04 -3.94 -13.88
CA LYS A 90 -11.38 -5.35 -13.74
C LYS A 90 -10.58 -5.98 -12.63
N LEU A 91 -11.27 -6.62 -11.69
CA LEU A 91 -10.65 -7.28 -10.56
C LEU A 91 -10.04 -8.61 -11.00
N LEU A 92 -8.70 -8.71 -10.95
CA LEU A 92 -7.98 -9.92 -11.31
C LEU A 92 -7.68 -10.79 -10.09
N ASN A 93 -7.40 -10.16 -8.94
CA ASN A 93 -7.14 -10.87 -7.70
C ASN A 93 -7.48 -9.98 -6.52
N VAL A 94 -7.98 -10.59 -5.44
CA VAL A 94 -8.30 -9.90 -4.20
C VAL A 94 -8.15 -10.86 -3.02
N CYS A 95 -7.60 -10.32 -1.92
CA CYS A 95 -7.53 -11.03 -0.65
C CYS A 95 -8.93 -11.16 -0.04
N GLU A 96 -9.20 -12.24 0.67
CA GLU A 96 -10.45 -12.37 1.41
C GLU A 96 -10.56 -11.29 2.47
N LEU A 97 -11.78 -10.76 2.70
CA LEU A 97 -11.98 -9.71 3.71
C LEU A 97 -11.50 -10.13 5.10
N ALA A 98 -11.71 -11.40 5.45
CA ALA A 98 -11.27 -11.92 6.75
C ALA A 98 -9.75 -11.88 6.93
N SER A 99 -8.99 -11.99 5.84
CA SER A 99 -7.52 -11.96 5.88
C SER A 99 -6.94 -10.61 5.42
N THR A 100 -7.79 -9.64 5.10
CA THR A 100 -7.35 -8.32 4.67
C THR A 100 -6.94 -7.47 5.87
N PRO A 101 -5.75 -6.84 5.87
CA PRO A 101 -5.38 -5.91 6.93
C PRO A 101 -6.37 -4.75 7.03
N GLU A 102 -6.57 -4.25 8.25
CA GLU A 102 -7.52 -3.16 8.48
C GLU A 102 -7.26 -1.94 7.61
N TRP A 103 -5.99 -1.56 7.41
CA TRP A 103 -5.64 -0.40 6.60
C TRP A 103 -6.06 -0.55 5.13
N ALA A 104 -6.11 -1.78 4.63
CA ALA A 104 -6.42 -2.05 3.23
C ALA A 104 -7.90 -2.32 2.98
N LYS A 105 -8.72 -2.51 4.02
CA LYS A 105 -10.14 -2.80 3.85
C LYS A 105 -10.90 -1.77 3.03
N PRO A 106 -10.71 -0.46 3.22
CA PRO A 106 -11.35 0.53 2.36
C PRO A 106 -10.98 0.38 0.89
N ILE A 107 -9.75 0.00 0.59
CA ILE A 107 -9.28 -0.23 -0.78
C ILE A 107 -10.00 -1.44 -1.38
N VAL A 108 -10.05 -2.54 -0.64
CA VAL A 108 -10.72 -3.77 -1.10
C VAL A 108 -12.21 -3.52 -1.33
N LEU A 109 -12.87 -2.84 -0.39
CA LEU A 109 -14.29 -2.51 -0.53
C LEU A 109 -14.54 -1.63 -1.74
N THR A 110 -13.70 -0.64 -1.98
CA THR A 110 -13.80 0.23 -3.16
C THR A 110 -13.64 -0.59 -4.45
N ALA A 111 -12.67 -1.49 -4.48
CA ALA A 111 -12.43 -2.34 -5.65
C ALA A 111 -13.63 -3.25 -5.93
N LEU A 112 -14.26 -3.80 -4.89
CA LEU A 112 -15.42 -4.68 -5.05
C LEU A 112 -16.67 -3.92 -5.49
N THR A 113 -16.86 -2.69 -5.01
CA THR A 113 -18.07 -1.90 -5.32
C THR A 113 -17.97 -1.16 -6.64
N SER A 114 -16.78 -0.83 -7.11
CA SER A 114 -16.59 -0.10 -8.37
C SER A 114 -16.66 -0.98 -9.62
N ARG A 115 -17.03 -2.24 -9.47
CA ARG A 115 -17.19 -3.18 -10.59
C ARG A 115 -18.48 -2.99 -11.38
N LEU A 116 -19.28 -2.08 -10.94
CA LEU A 116 -20.54 -1.78 -11.62
C LEU A 116 -20.33 -0.97 -12.94
#